data_d3c02f9733be8548b8c87df2ad47cfce
#
_entry.id   d3c02f9733be8548b8c87df2ad47cfce
#
_cell.length_a   1.000
_cell.length_b   1.000
_cell.length_c   1.000
_cell.angle_alpha   90.00
_cell.angle_beta   90.00
_cell.angle_gamma   90.00
#
_symmetry.space_group_name_H-M   'P 1'
#
loop_
_entity.id
_entity.type
_entity.pdbx_description
1 polymer ?
#
loop_
_entity_poly.entity_id
_entity_poly.type
_entity_poly.pdbx_seq_one_letter_code
_entity_poly.pdbx_strand_id
1 'polypeptide(L)'
;GMTSHAAVVARGMGKCCVSGAGDLVIDYKARTITVGNKTYKEGDWISLNGSTGVIYEGQVATKDAEVSGDFAKLMELADEFAHLKVRANADTPRDAKAAFRFGAQGIGLCRTEHMFFEGDRIKAVREMILADDEAGRRKALAKLLPMQRSDFEGLFEAMNGLPVTVRLLDPPLHEFVPHFEKEQREMAAEMGVSYEEIKNKVDALAEANPMLGHRGCRLGNTYPEITEMQTRAIIEAALNIKKKGIDVHVEIMVPLVGTHRELRAQKAVIDAVAQEVFAEHN
;
A
#
# COMPACT_ATOMS: atom_id res chain seq x y z
N GLY A 1 -16.40 -16.39 12.12
CA GLY A 1 -17.28 -15.31 12.52
C GLY A 1 -16.79 -13.95 12.06
N MET A 2 -17.44 -12.86 12.43
CA MET A 2 -17.15 -11.47 11.99
C MET A 2 -15.71 -10.99 12.26
N THR A 3 -15.04 -11.57 13.22
CA THR A 3 -13.66 -11.26 13.61
C THR A 3 -12.61 -12.19 12.97
N SER A 4 -13.03 -13.11 12.08
CA SER A 4 -12.08 -13.95 11.35
C SER A 4 -11.21 -13.10 10.42
N HIS A 5 -9.96 -13.51 10.20
CA HIS A 5 -9.06 -12.79 9.28
C HIS A 5 -9.67 -12.61 7.88
N ALA A 6 -10.31 -13.66 7.35
CA ALA A 6 -10.99 -13.59 6.05
C ALA A 6 -12.09 -12.50 6.00
N ALA A 7 -12.90 -12.37 7.06
CA ALA A 7 -13.94 -11.33 7.13
C ALA A 7 -13.35 -9.92 7.23
N VAL A 8 -12.25 -9.76 7.98
CA VAL A 8 -11.55 -8.47 8.11
C VAL A 8 -10.93 -8.05 6.78
N VAL A 9 -10.24 -8.97 6.10
CA VAL A 9 -9.61 -8.71 4.79
C VAL A 9 -10.66 -8.40 3.72
N ALA A 10 -11.72 -9.21 3.62
CA ALA A 10 -12.80 -8.96 2.66
C ALA A 10 -13.46 -7.59 2.86
N ARG A 11 -13.66 -7.20 4.12
CA ARG A 11 -14.19 -5.86 4.46
C ARG A 11 -13.24 -4.76 4.01
N GLY A 12 -11.93 -4.92 4.28
CA GLY A 12 -10.90 -3.97 3.81
C GLY A 12 -10.86 -3.84 2.29
N MET A 13 -11.13 -4.93 1.57
CA MET A 13 -11.24 -4.94 0.10
C MET A 13 -12.60 -4.43 -0.43
N GLY A 14 -13.53 -4.03 0.44
CA GLY A 14 -14.89 -3.65 0.05
C GLY A 14 -15.70 -4.80 -0.55
N LYS A 15 -15.35 -6.05 -0.20
CA LYS A 15 -16.02 -7.25 -0.70
C LYS A 15 -17.01 -7.78 0.32
N CYS A 16 -18.19 -8.19 -0.18
CA CYS A 16 -19.15 -8.92 0.65
C CYS A 16 -18.54 -10.24 1.11
N CYS A 17 -18.73 -10.59 2.38
CA CYS A 17 -18.21 -11.83 2.96
C CYS A 17 -19.26 -12.47 3.89
N VAL A 18 -19.47 -13.76 3.70
CA VAL A 18 -20.18 -14.62 4.65
C VAL A 18 -19.16 -15.60 5.21
N SER A 19 -18.89 -15.49 6.53
CA SER A 19 -17.93 -16.35 7.21
C SER A 19 -18.64 -17.29 8.20
N GLY A 20 -18.04 -18.48 8.39
CA GLY A 20 -18.65 -19.52 9.23
C GLY A 20 -19.74 -20.34 8.51
N ALA A 21 -19.73 -20.38 7.19
CA ALA A 21 -20.65 -21.15 6.35
C ALA A 21 -20.23 -22.62 6.31
N GLY A 22 -20.26 -23.31 7.46
CA GLY A 22 -19.82 -24.71 7.60
C GLY A 22 -20.66 -25.73 6.86
N ASP A 23 -21.87 -25.38 6.42
CA ASP A 23 -22.75 -26.24 5.65
C ASP A 23 -22.36 -26.33 4.15
N LEU A 24 -21.43 -25.48 3.71
CA LEU A 24 -20.92 -25.50 2.35
C LEU A 24 -19.79 -26.53 2.22
N VAL A 25 -19.97 -27.50 1.36
CA VAL A 25 -18.92 -28.46 0.99
C VAL A 25 -18.32 -28.05 -0.35
N ILE A 26 -17.03 -27.68 -0.33
CA ILE A 26 -16.31 -27.22 -1.53
C ILE A 26 -15.40 -28.34 -2.03
N ASP A 27 -15.62 -28.80 -3.26
CA ASP A 27 -14.73 -29.71 -3.96
C ASP A 27 -13.89 -28.93 -4.98
N TYR A 28 -12.61 -28.70 -4.65
CA TYR A 28 -11.68 -27.95 -5.50
C TYR A 28 -11.31 -28.70 -6.79
N LYS A 29 -11.37 -30.05 -6.78
CA LYS A 29 -11.06 -30.86 -7.96
C LYS A 29 -12.23 -30.86 -8.94
N ALA A 30 -13.43 -31.07 -8.42
CA ALA A 30 -14.66 -31.03 -9.23
C ALA A 30 -15.13 -29.59 -9.51
N ARG A 31 -14.54 -28.58 -8.84
CA ARG A 31 -14.97 -27.17 -8.91
C ARG A 31 -16.44 -26.99 -8.62
N THR A 32 -16.88 -27.58 -7.52
CA THR A 32 -18.29 -27.52 -7.11
C THR A 32 -18.45 -27.09 -5.67
N ILE A 33 -19.60 -26.47 -5.38
CA ILE A 33 -20.05 -26.15 -4.02
C ILE A 33 -21.35 -26.92 -3.80
N THR A 34 -21.42 -27.73 -2.76
CA THR A 34 -22.61 -28.46 -2.39
C THR A 34 -23.14 -27.95 -1.06
N VAL A 35 -24.45 -27.70 -0.99
CA VAL A 35 -25.17 -27.36 0.24
C VAL A 35 -26.49 -28.14 0.27
N GLY A 36 -26.66 -28.97 1.29
CA GLY A 36 -27.80 -29.89 1.37
C GLY A 36 -27.84 -30.82 0.16
N ASN A 37 -28.93 -30.74 -0.61
CA ASN A 37 -29.14 -31.54 -1.84
C ASN A 37 -28.88 -30.78 -3.15
N LYS A 38 -28.34 -29.54 -3.06
CA LYS A 38 -28.02 -28.70 -4.23
C LYS A 38 -26.52 -28.64 -4.46
N THR A 39 -26.14 -28.69 -5.74
CA THR A 39 -24.74 -28.56 -6.17
C THR A 39 -24.63 -27.46 -7.23
N TYR A 40 -23.72 -26.54 -7.01
CA TYR A 40 -23.37 -25.43 -7.90
C TYR A 40 -21.99 -25.68 -8.51
N LYS A 41 -21.80 -25.31 -9.77
CA LYS A 41 -20.54 -25.47 -10.52
C LYS A 41 -19.86 -24.11 -10.69
N GLU A 42 -18.60 -24.16 -11.08
CA GLU A 42 -17.88 -22.95 -11.50
C GLU A 42 -18.63 -22.26 -12.66
N GLY A 43 -18.90 -20.94 -12.49
CA GLY A 43 -19.70 -20.16 -13.43
C GLY A 43 -21.16 -19.96 -13.03
N ASP A 44 -21.69 -20.74 -12.09
CA ASP A 44 -23.03 -20.52 -11.56
C ASP A 44 -23.05 -19.25 -10.68
N TRP A 45 -24.15 -18.49 -10.78
CA TRP A 45 -24.33 -17.29 -9.98
C TRP A 45 -24.87 -17.61 -8.59
N ILE A 46 -24.21 -17.06 -7.59
CA ILE A 46 -24.69 -16.98 -6.20
C ILE A 46 -24.57 -15.55 -5.70
N SER A 47 -25.49 -15.12 -4.86
CA SER A 47 -25.46 -13.79 -4.27
C SER A 47 -25.27 -13.87 -2.75
N LEU A 48 -24.47 -12.99 -2.19
CA LEU A 48 -24.10 -13.00 -0.78
C LEU A 48 -24.71 -11.77 -0.08
N ASN A 49 -25.29 -11.97 1.10
CA ASN A 49 -25.67 -10.89 2.01
C ASN A 49 -24.80 -11.00 3.28
N GLY A 50 -23.73 -10.22 3.34
CA GLY A 50 -22.80 -10.21 4.46
C GLY A 50 -23.39 -9.68 5.78
N SER A 51 -24.46 -8.90 5.73
CA SER A 51 -25.13 -8.36 6.92
C SER A 51 -25.96 -9.41 7.63
N THR A 52 -26.67 -10.27 6.87
CA THR A 52 -27.53 -11.30 7.42
C THR A 52 -26.88 -12.68 7.44
N GLY A 53 -25.75 -12.85 6.73
CA GLY A 53 -25.09 -14.15 6.57
C GLY A 53 -25.81 -15.09 5.62
N VAL A 54 -26.72 -14.59 4.78
CA VAL A 54 -27.53 -15.41 3.86
C VAL A 54 -26.85 -15.49 2.49
N ILE A 55 -26.88 -16.67 1.90
CA ILE A 55 -26.45 -16.95 0.53
C ILE A 55 -27.68 -17.26 -0.30
N TYR A 56 -27.84 -16.54 -1.41
CA TYR A 56 -28.97 -16.71 -2.33
C TYR A 56 -28.49 -17.42 -3.60
N GLU A 57 -29.36 -18.27 -4.14
CA GLU A 57 -29.20 -18.87 -5.45
C GLU A 57 -29.45 -17.82 -6.55
N GLY A 58 -28.58 -17.77 -7.54
CA GLY A 58 -28.71 -16.86 -8.67
C GLY A 58 -28.23 -15.45 -8.40
N GLN A 59 -28.49 -14.58 -9.36
CA GLN A 59 -28.10 -13.17 -9.33
C GLN A 59 -29.23 -12.31 -8.74
N VAL A 60 -28.97 -11.70 -7.58
CA VAL A 60 -29.88 -10.77 -6.92
C VAL A 60 -29.41 -9.34 -7.17
N ALA A 61 -30.34 -8.40 -7.35
CA ALA A 61 -30.00 -6.98 -7.48
C ALA A 61 -29.29 -6.49 -6.22
N THR A 62 -28.14 -5.85 -6.37
CA THR A 62 -27.31 -5.31 -5.28
C THR A 62 -27.24 -3.80 -5.39
N LYS A 63 -27.04 -3.14 -4.28
CA LYS A 63 -26.65 -1.72 -4.18
C LYS A 63 -25.25 -1.62 -3.63
N ASP A 64 -24.48 -0.65 -4.13
CA ASP A 64 -23.23 -0.27 -3.48
C ASP A 64 -23.49 0.24 -2.07
N ALA A 65 -22.51 0.03 -1.18
CA ALA A 65 -22.57 0.58 0.17
C ALA A 65 -22.49 2.11 0.10
N GLU A 66 -23.47 2.78 0.67
CA GLU A 66 -23.53 4.25 0.73
C GLU A 66 -23.81 4.68 2.17
N VAL A 67 -23.21 5.82 2.55
CA VAL A 67 -23.58 6.53 3.77
C VAL A 67 -24.82 7.35 3.47
N SER A 68 -25.99 6.81 3.79
CA SER A 68 -27.28 7.43 3.42
C SER A 68 -28.35 7.23 4.49
N GLY A 69 -29.44 8.00 4.41
CA GLY A 69 -30.59 7.88 5.28
C GLY A 69 -30.27 8.17 6.76
N ASP A 70 -30.81 7.34 7.66
CA ASP A 70 -30.62 7.53 9.11
C ASP A 70 -29.19 7.28 9.56
N PHE A 71 -28.44 6.45 8.84
CA PHE A 71 -27.02 6.26 9.12
C PHE A 71 -26.21 7.53 8.83
N ALA A 72 -26.51 8.24 7.74
CA ALA A 72 -25.86 9.53 7.44
C ALA A 72 -26.12 10.56 8.54
N LYS A 73 -27.40 10.67 9.00
CA LYS A 73 -27.76 11.58 10.10
C LYS A 73 -27.05 11.23 11.41
N LEU A 74 -26.88 9.93 11.70
CA LEU A 74 -26.15 9.50 12.88
C LEU A 74 -24.67 9.88 12.78
N MET A 75 -24.08 9.77 11.59
CA MET A 75 -22.69 10.16 11.37
C MET A 75 -22.49 11.68 11.46
N GLU A 76 -23.41 12.48 10.91
CA GLU A 76 -23.41 13.94 11.06
C GLU A 76 -23.46 14.33 12.54
N LEU A 77 -24.37 13.72 13.30
CA LEU A 77 -24.50 13.96 14.74
C LEU A 77 -23.21 13.52 15.48
N ALA A 78 -22.61 12.39 15.12
CA ALA A 78 -21.35 11.94 15.70
C ALA A 78 -20.21 12.94 15.44
N ASP A 79 -20.14 13.52 14.25
CA ASP A 79 -19.13 14.51 13.88
C ASP A 79 -19.27 15.84 14.66
N GLU A 80 -20.49 16.23 15.06
CA GLU A 80 -20.71 17.41 15.90
C GLU A 80 -20.09 17.26 17.30
N PHE A 81 -20.06 16.05 17.86
CA PHE A 81 -19.53 15.76 19.18
C PHE A 81 -18.09 15.23 19.17
N ALA A 82 -17.56 14.84 18.01
CA ALA A 82 -16.24 14.27 17.89
C ALA A 82 -15.13 15.31 18.13
N HIS A 83 -14.21 15.01 19.03
CA HIS A 83 -13.01 15.83 19.27
C HIS A 83 -11.80 15.35 18.45
N LEU A 84 -11.79 14.09 18.05
CA LEU A 84 -10.74 13.48 17.25
C LEU A 84 -11.19 13.27 15.81
N LYS A 85 -10.25 13.35 14.90
CA LYS A 85 -10.48 13.06 13.47
C LYS A 85 -10.25 11.58 13.19
N VAL A 86 -11.06 11.00 12.30
CA VAL A 86 -10.90 9.63 11.83
C VAL A 86 -10.12 9.64 10.52
N ARG A 87 -8.95 8.99 10.52
CA ARG A 87 -8.11 8.82 9.33
C ARG A 87 -8.11 7.36 8.89
N ALA A 88 -8.20 7.12 7.57
CA ALA A 88 -8.17 5.79 6.99
C ALA A 88 -6.74 5.38 6.60
N ASN A 89 -6.54 4.08 6.36
CA ASN A 89 -5.37 3.58 5.64
C ASN A 89 -5.72 3.52 4.15
N ALA A 90 -4.88 4.11 3.31
CA ALA A 90 -5.01 4.02 1.85
C ALA A 90 -3.64 4.16 1.19
N ASP A 91 -3.33 3.24 0.30
CA ASP A 91 -2.03 3.15 -0.36
C ASP A 91 -2.12 3.52 -1.85
N THR A 92 -3.34 3.61 -2.39
CA THR A 92 -3.61 3.94 -3.80
C THR A 92 -4.60 5.10 -3.92
N PRO A 93 -4.58 5.86 -5.04
CA PRO A 93 -5.58 6.90 -5.29
C PRO A 93 -7.02 6.39 -5.28
N ARG A 94 -7.24 5.15 -5.71
CA ARG A 94 -8.56 4.50 -5.68
C ARG A 94 -9.06 4.30 -4.26
N ASP A 95 -8.19 3.80 -3.38
CA ASP A 95 -8.53 3.55 -1.99
C ASP A 95 -8.74 4.86 -1.22
N ALA A 96 -7.93 5.88 -1.53
CA ALA A 96 -8.11 7.23 -0.98
C ALA A 96 -9.46 7.84 -1.38
N LYS A 97 -9.87 7.72 -2.66
CA LYS A 97 -11.20 8.16 -3.12
C LYS A 97 -12.34 7.42 -2.39
N ALA A 98 -12.18 6.11 -2.18
CA ALA A 98 -13.14 5.34 -1.43
C ALA A 98 -13.21 5.79 0.05
N ALA A 99 -12.05 5.97 0.69
CA ALA A 99 -11.97 6.47 2.07
C ALA A 99 -12.63 7.86 2.21
N PHE A 100 -12.34 8.79 1.30
CA PHE A 100 -12.96 10.12 1.26
C PHE A 100 -14.48 10.03 1.13
N ARG A 101 -14.98 9.21 0.20
CA ARG A 101 -16.43 9.00 -0.02
C ARG A 101 -17.13 8.44 1.22
N PHE A 102 -16.45 7.62 2.03
CA PHE A 102 -16.96 7.10 3.28
C PHE A 102 -16.75 8.02 4.49
N GLY A 103 -16.30 9.26 4.27
CA GLY A 103 -16.20 10.27 5.33
C GLY A 103 -14.89 10.26 6.11
N ALA A 104 -13.84 9.63 5.59
CA ALA A 104 -12.51 9.72 6.20
C ALA A 104 -12.02 11.17 6.18
N GLN A 105 -11.48 11.63 7.30
CA GLN A 105 -11.02 13.00 7.54
C GLN A 105 -9.49 13.13 7.32
N GLY A 106 -8.91 12.19 6.61
CA GLY A 106 -7.51 12.13 6.22
C GLY A 106 -7.04 10.70 5.98
N ILE A 107 -5.81 10.57 5.51
CA ILE A 107 -5.09 9.30 5.45
C ILE A 107 -4.09 9.26 6.60
N GLY A 108 -4.28 8.30 7.52
CA GLY A 108 -3.42 8.11 8.68
C GLY A 108 -2.19 7.25 8.38
N LEU A 109 -2.27 6.44 7.32
CA LEU A 109 -1.16 5.62 6.85
C LEU A 109 -1.29 5.35 5.36
N CYS A 110 -0.30 5.83 4.60
CA CYS A 110 -0.01 5.41 3.24
C CYS A 110 1.33 4.67 3.25
N ARG A 111 1.32 3.40 2.85
CA ARG A 111 2.50 2.52 2.84
C ARG A 111 3.12 2.53 1.46
N THR A 112 4.27 3.17 1.33
CA THR A 112 4.94 3.36 0.03
C THR A 112 5.44 2.07 -0.60
N GLU A 113 5.70 1.03 0.20
CA GLU A 113 6.10 -0.29 -0.30
C GLU A 113 5.07 -0.95 -1.21
N HIS A 114 3.78 -0.72 -0.98
CA HIS A 114 2.73 -1.30 -1.81
C HIS A 114 2.73 -0.73 -3.23
N MET A 115 3.23 0.49 -3.41
CA MET A 115 3.37 1.10 -4.73
C MET A 115 4.43 0.41 -5.60
N PHE A 116 5.40 -0.30 -4.99
CA PHE A 116 6.52 -0.92 -5.70
C PHE A 116 6.15 -2.23 -6.41
N PHE A 117 5.02 -2.84 -6.08
CA PHE A 117 4.60 -4.11 -6.67
C PHE A 117 3.77 -3.95 -7.96
N GLU A 118 3.39 -2.75 -8.35
CA GLU A 118 2.57 -2.51 -9.53
C GLU A 118 3.40 -2.42 -10.82
N GLY A 119 3.01 -3.20 -11.83
CA GLY A 119 3.58 -3.14 -13.18
C GLY A 119 5.09 -3.36 -13.25
N ASP A 120 5.80 -2.51 -13.98
CA ASP A 120 7.27 -2.61 -14.17
C ASP A 120 8.09 -2.02 -13.02
N ARG A 121 7.44 -1.50 -11.97
CA ARG A 121 8.12 -0.84 -10.84
C ARG A 121 9.00 -1.81 -10.07
N ILE A 122 8.56 -3.05 -9.92
CA ILE A 122 9.32 -4.09 -9.22
C ILE A 122 10.68 -4.34 -9.88
N LYS A 123 10.81 -4.15 -11.19
CA LYS A 123 12.09 -4.27 -11.89
C LYS A 123 13.08 -3.18 -11.45
N ALA A 124 12.62 -1.93 -11.38
CA ALA A 124 13.46 -0.83 -10.92
C ALA A 124 13.84 -0.96 -9.44
N VAL A 125 12.94 -1.50 -8.60
CA VAL A 125 13.27 -1.82 -7.19
C VAL A 125 14.34 -2.91 -7.12
N ARG A 126 14.22 -3.96 -7.93
CA ARG A 126 15.22 -5.03 -8.01
C ARG A 126 16.57 -4.53 -8.53
N GLU A 127 16.57 -3.65 -9.55
CA GLU A 127 17.81 -2.97 -10.01
C GLU A 127 18.46 -2.17 -8.88
N MET A 128 17.68 -1.45 -8.08
CA MET A 128 18.19 -0.73 -6.91
C MET A 128 18.83 -1.67 -5.89
N ILE A 129 18.17 -2.79 -5.59
CA ILE A 129 18.65 -3.79 -4.62
C ILE A 129 19.94 -4.47 -5.11
N LEU A 130 20.03 -4.74 -6.41
CA LEU A 130 21.18 -5.42 -7.02
C LEU A 130 22.38 -4.49 -7.28
N ALA A 131 22.17 -3.17 -7.20
CA ALA A 131 23.24 -2.21 -7.43
C ALA A 131 24.39 -2.40 -6.41
N ASP A 132 25.61 -2.41 -6.90
CA ASP A 132 26.81 -2.60 -6.07
C ASP A 132 27.23 -1.31 -5.35
N ASP A 133 26.86 -0.15 -5.91
CA ASP A 133 27.25 1.15 -5.41
C ASP A 133 26.07 2.15 -5.38
N GLU A 134 26.31 3.30 -4.78
CA GLU A 134 25.34 4.39 -4.68
C GLU A 134 24.91 4.92 -6.07
N ALA A 135 25.82 5.01 -7.02
CA ALA A 135 25.55 5.53 -8.35
C ALA A 135 24.55 4.62 -9.10
N GLY A 136 24.73 3.31 -9.00
CA GLY A 136 23.79 2.32 -9.54
C GLY A 136 22.43 2.41 -8.87
N ARG A 137 22.38 2.55 -7.52
CA ARG A 137 21.10 2.72 -6.79
C ARG A 137 20.40 4.01 -7.21
N ARG A 138 21.11 5.13 -7.31
CA ARG A 138 20.53 6.41 -7.76
C ARG A 138 19.95 6.32 -9.17
N LYS A 139 20.61 5.59 -10.09
CA LYS A 139 20.10 5.36 -11.44
C LYS A 139 18.78 4.57 -11.44
N ALA A 140 18.66 3.56 -10.60
CA ALA A 140 17.40 2.81 -10.44
C ALA A 140 16.30 3.63 -9.78
N LEU A 141 16.64 4.37 -8.71
CA LEU A 141 15.73 5.26 -8.01
C LEU A 141 15.18 6.38 -8.91
N ALA A 142 15.99 6.89 -9.85
CA ALA A 142 15.54 7.88 -10.83
C ALA A 142 14.41 7.36 -11.73
N LYS A 143 14.31 6.05 -11.94
CA LYS A 143 13.18 5.44 -12.66
C LYS A 143 11.91 5.37 -11.80
N LEU A 144 12.06 5.18 -10.48
CA LEU A 144 10.94 5.09 -9.53
C LEU A 144 10.34 6.44 -9.18
N LEU A 145 11.15 7.50 -9.15
CA LEU A 145 10.72 8.84 -8.74
C LEU A 145 9.47 9.32 -9.48
N PRO A 146 9.40 9.35 -10.82
CA PRO A 146 8.21 9.82 -11.53
C PRO A 146 6.98 8.95 -11.27
N MET A 147 7.16 7.66 -11.03
CA MET A 147 6.07 6.74 -10.73
C MET A 147 5.47 7.01 -9.36
N GLN A 148 6.31 7.09 -8.31
CA GLN A 148 5.83 7.44 -6.96
C GLN A 148 5.26 8.85 -6.89
N ARG A 149 5.86 9.82 -7.58
CA ARG A 149 5.30 11.16 -7.65
C ARG A 149 3.87 11.16 -8.20
N SER A 150 3.62 10.41 -9.27
CA SER A 150 2.27 10.27 -9.84
C SER A 150 1.28 9.63 -8.86
N ASP A 151 1.72 8.65 -8.07
CA ASP A 151 0.87 8.02 -7.05
C ASP A 151 0.50 9.01 -5.95
N PHE A 152 1.48 9.78 -5.45
CA PHE A 152 1.23 10.81 -4.45
C PHE A 152 0.35 11.94 -4.98
N GLU A 153 0.52 12.37 -6.23
CA GLU A 153 -0.38 13.33 -6.86
C GLU A 153 -1.83 12.84 -6.83
N GLY A 154 -2.05 11.58 -7.22
CA GLY A 154 -3.38 10.99 -7.18
C GLY A 154 -3.97 10.86 -5.77
N LEU A 155 -3.13 10.57 -4.75
CA LEU A 155 -3.54 10.53 -3.35
C LEU A 155 -3.94 11.93 -2.85
N PHE A 156 -3.11 12.95 -3.08
CA PHE A 156 -3.36 14.31 -2.62
C PHE A 156 -4.57 14.92 -3.31
N GLU A 157 -4.75 14.69 -4.61
CA GLU A 157 -5.91 15.10 -5.36
C GLU A 157 -7.20 14.44 -4.82
N ALA A 158 -7.14 13.14 -4.52
CA ALA A 158 -8.28 12.40 -3.97
C ALA A 158 -8.69 12.91 -2.57
N MET A 159 -7.74 13.31 -1.75
CA MET A 159 -8.00 13.80 -0.39
C MET A 159 -8.37 15.29 -0.31
N ASN A 160 -8.18 16.05 -1.39
CA ASN A 160 -8.68 17.39 -1.58
C ASN A 160 -8.51 18.32 -0.36
N GLY A 161 -7.30 18.48 0.13
CA GLY A 161 -6.97 19.35 1.27
C GLY A 161 -6.98 18.65 2.64
N LEU A 162 -7.43 17.41 2.71
CA LEU A 162 -7.33 16.63 3.95
C LEU A 162 -5.89 16.09 4.16
N PRO A 163 -5.46 15.90 5.42
CA PRO A 163 -4.10 15.47 5.71
C PRO A 163 -3.83 14.03 5.23
N VAL A 164 -2.60 13.83 4.72
CA VAL A 164 -2.12 12.52 4.25
C VAL A 164 -0.78 12.21 4.91
N THR A 165 -0.74 11.17 5.73
CA THR A 165 0.51 10.68 6.33
C THR A 165 1.12 9.63 5.42
N VAL A 166 2.27 9.94 4.83
CA VAL A 166 3.04 9.05 3.95
C VAL A 166 4.18 8.43 4.76
N ARG A 167 4.16 7.10 4.89
CA ARG A 167 5.26 6.37 5.52
C ARG A 167 6.34 6.06 4.50
N LEU A 168 7.57 6.46 4.80
CA LEU A 168 8.73 6.08 4.00
C LEU A 168 8.92 4.55 4.00
N LEU A 169 9.75 4.04 3.10
CA LEU A 169 9.98 2.60 2.93
C LEU A 169 10.29 1.93 4.27
N ASP A 170 9.47 0.94 4.62
CA ASP A 170 9.56 0.22 5.89
C ASP A 170 10.13 -1.19 5.76
N PRO A 171 9.65 -2.08 4.84
CA PRO A 171 10.11 -3.46 4.82
C PRO A 171 11.59 -3.58 4.46
N PRO A 172 12.25 -4.66 4.88
CA PRO A 172 13.60 -4.96 4.45
C PRO A 172 13.65 -5.31 2.95
N LEU A 173 14.79 -5.06 2.32
CA LEU A 173 14.94 -5.21 0.86
C LEU A 173 14.70 -6.65 0.38
N HIS A 174 14.91 -7.66 1.21
CA HIS A 174 14.69 -9.05 0.84
C HIS A 174 13.22 -9.37 0.48
N GLU A 175 12.25 -8.58 0.96
CA GLU A 175 10.84 -8.79 0.62
C GLU A 175 10.51 -8.50 -0.85
N PHE A 176 11.37 -7.75 -1.54
CA PHE A 176 11.19 -7.39 -2.95
C PHE A 176 11.91 -8.33 -3.92
N VAL A 177 12.70 -9.28 -3.41
CA VAL A 177 13.45 -10.23 -4.24
C VAL A 177 12.81 -11.62 -4.17
N PRO A 178 12.92 -12.42 -5.25
CA PRO A 178 12.33 -13.76 -5.26
C PRO A 178 13.09 -14.73 -4.36
N HIS A 179 12.35 -15.58 -3.64
CA HIS A 179 12.90 -16.57 -2.72
C HIS A 179 13.05 -17.97 -3.35
N PHE A 180 12.35 -18.25 -4.46
CA PHE A 180 12.40 -19.55 -5.12
C PHE A 180 13.37 -19.53 -6.32
N GLU A 181 14.08 -20.65 -6.51
CA GLU A 181 15.10 -20.78 -7.58
C GLU A 181 14.58 -20.41 -8.96
N LYS A 182 13.36 -20.86 -9.31
CA LYS A 182 12.76 -20.57 -10.61
C LYS A 182 12.64 -19.06 -10.84
N GLU A 183 12.11 -18.35 -9.89
CA GLU A 183 11.90 -16.90 -9.96
C GLU A 183 13.22 -16.13 -9.94
N GLN A 184 14.23 -16.63 -9.19
CA GLN A 184 15.58 -16.07 -9.20
C GLN A 184 16.25 -16.21 -10.57
N ARG A 185 16.06 -17.35 -11.26
CA ARG A 185 16.55 -17.56 -12.65
C ARG A 185 15.83 -16.65 -13.64
N GLU A 186 14.52 -16.48 -13.50
CA GLU A 186 13.74 -15.55 -14.31
C GLU A 186 14.25 -14.11 -14.11
N MET A 187 14.45 -13.69 -12.85
CA MET A 187 15.02 -12.38 -12.52
C MET A 187 16.44 -12.20 -13.10
N ALA A 188 17.30 -13.22 -13.00
CA ALA A 188 18.64 -13.18 -13.57
C ALA A 188 18.62 -12.95 -15.08
N ALA A 189 17.74 -13.66 -15.79
CA ALA A 189 17.55 -13.49 -17.23
C ALA A 189 17.03 -12.09 -17.59
N GLU A 190 16.06 -11.56 -16.84
CA GLU A 190 15.52 -10.21 -17.03
C GLU A 190 16.55 -9.11 -16.78
N MET A 191 17.41 -9.30 -15.78
CA MET A 191 18.43 -8.33 -15.38
C MET A 191 19.74 -8.45 -16.18
N GLY A 192 19.91 -9.53 -16.95
CA GLY A 192 21.12 -9.80 -17.72
C GLY A 192 22.35 -10.15 -16.86
N VAL A 193 22.13 -10.74 -15.69
CA VAL A 193 23.17 -11.19 -14.74
C VAL A 193 23.12 -12.70 -14.54
N SER A 194 24.14 -13.28 -13.88
CA SER A 194 24.14 -14.71 -13.60
C SER A 194 23.17 -15.08 -12.47
N TYR A 195 22.70 -16.34 -12.49
CA TYR A 195 21.87 -16.87 -11.40
C TYR A 195 22.60 -16.85 -10.05
N GLU A 196 23.89 -17.20 -10.05
CA GLU A 196 24.73 -17.20 -8.87
C GLU A 196 24.83 -15.81 -8.24
N GLU A 197 24.90 -14.77 -9.05
CA GLU A 197 24.93 -13.39 -8.58
C GLU A 197 23.62 -13.01 -7.88
N ILE A 198 22.46 -13.31 -8.48
CA ILE A 198 21.15 -13.10 -7.86
C ILE A 198 21.06 -13.89 -6.56
N LYS A 199 21.40 -15.18 -6.61
CA LYS A 199 21.33 -16.05 -5.43
C LYS A 199 22.18 -15.52 -4.28
N ASN A 200 23.44 -15.16 -4.53
CA ASN A 200 24.32 -14.63 -3.51
C ASN A 200 23.80 -13.33 -2.87
N LYS A 201 23.22 -12.44 -3.68
CA LYS A 201 22.62 -11.20 -3.17
C LYS A 201 21.35 -11.48 -2.35
N VAL A 202 20.49 -12.38 -2.80
CA VAL A 202 19.29 -12.79 -2.04
C VAL A 202 19.69 -13.45 -0.72
N ASP A 203 20.67 -14.36 -0.74
CA ASP A 203 21.16 -15.03 0.47
C ASP A 203 21.79 -14.02 1.45
N ALA A 204 22.50 -13.01 0.96
CA ALA A 204 23.09 -11.94 1.77
C ALA A 204 22.05 -11.01 2.40
N LEU A 205 20.88 -10.86 1.78
CA LEU A 205 19.76 -10.07 2.29
C LEU A 205 18.85 -10.86 3.24
N ALA A 206 19.03 -12.18 3.34
CA ALA A 206 18.17 -13.03 4.15
C ALA A 206 18.26 -12.65 5.63
N GLU A 207 17.10 -12.42 6.24
CA GLU A 207 16.96 -12.04 7.63
C GLU A 207 16.41 -13.22 8.44
N ALA A 208 17.03 -13.53 9.57
CA ALA A 208 16.51 -14.57 10.48
C ALA A 208 15.17 -14.15 11.09
N ASN A 209 15.00 -12.86 11.35
CA ASN A 209 13.74 -12.25 11.76
C ASN A 209 13.53 -10.93 11.03
N PRO A 210 12.71 -10.90 9.95
CA PRO A 210 12.45 -9.69 9.18
C PRO A 210 11.90 -8.52 10.00
N MET A 211 11.19 -8.80 11.09
CA MET A 211 10.64 -7.75 11.97
C MET A 211 11.71 -6.95 12.69
N LEU A 212 12.90 -7.53 12.90
CA LEU A 212 14.02 -6.93 13.63
C LEU A 212 15.22 -6.62 12.72
N GLY A 213 15.10 -6.89 11.42
CA GLY A 213 16.17 -6.78 10.45
C GLY A 213 16.50 -5.34 10.03
N HIS A 214 17.29 -5.25 8.95
CA HIS A 214 17.72 -3.98 8.33
C HIS A 214 16.58 -3.39 7.52
N ARG A 215 15.75 -2.57 8.16
CA ARG A 215 14.52 -2.01 7.62
C ARG A 215 14.22 -0.61 8.18
N GLY A 216 13.23 0.07 7.61
CA GLY A 216 12.74 1.36 8.08
C GLY A 216 13.82 2.44 8.13
N CYS A 217 13.89 3.20 9.22
CA CYS A 217 14.87 4.28 9.39
C CYS A 217 16.33 3.77 9.35
N ARG A 218 16.60 2.51 9.72
CA ARG A 218 17.94 1.93 9.64
C ARG A 218 18.36 1.73 8.18
N LEU A 219 17.44 1.26 7.33
CA LEU A 219 17.66 1.17 5.89
C LEU A 219 17.91 2.55 5.27
N GLY A 220 17.07 3.54 5.62
CA GLY A 220 17.20 4.91 5.14
C GLY A 220 18.47 5.62 5.66
N ASN A 221 18.98 5.24 6.82
CA ASN A 221 20.26 5.76 7.33
C ASN A 221 21.48 5.14 6.62
N THR A 222 21.35 3.89 6.17
CA THR A 222 22.42 3.21 5.41
C THR A 222 22.42 3.63 3.94
N TYR A 223 21.23 3.82 3.37
CA TYR A 223 21.01 4.19 1.97
C TYR A 223 20.15 5.47 1.89
N PRO A 224 20.69 6.64 2.26
CA PRO A 224 19.93 7.88 2.34
C PRO A 224 19.31 8.30 1.00
N GLU A 225 19.88 7.88 -0.12
CA GLU A 225 19.37 8.11 -1.46
C GLU A 225 17.93 7.57 -1.67
N ILE A 226 17.52 6.55 -0.92
CA ILE A 226 16.13 6.05 -0.93
C ILE A 226 15.20 7.09 -0.29
N THR A 227 15.57 7.61 0.87
CA THR A 227 14.83 8.66 1.56
C THR A 227 14.79 9.94 0.73
N GLU A 228 15.91 10.31 0.10
CA GLU A 228 15.98 11.47 -0.81
C GLU A 228 14.99 11.35 -1.95
N MET A 229 14.96 10.21 -2.64
CA MET A 229 14.05 9.97 -3.77
C MET A 229 12.58 10.04 -3.33
N GLN A 230 12.22 9.35 -2.24
CA GLN A 230 10.84 9.37 -1.75
C GLN A 230 10.40 10.76 -1.30
N THR A 231 11.26 11.48 -0.57
CA THR A 231 10.98 12.84 -0.14
C THR A 231 10.78 13.77 -1.34
N ARG A 232 11.66 13.69 -2.33
CA ARG A 232 11.52 14.46 -3.57
C ARG A 232 10.19 14.18 -4.27
N ALA A 233 9.84 12.91 -4.43
CA ALA A 233 8.57 12.51 -5.05
C ALA A 233 7.35 13.07 -4.28
N ILE A 234 7.37 13.04 -2.96
CA ILE A 234 6.29 13.55 -2.10
C ILE A 234 6.16 15.07 -2.24
N ILE A 235 7.27 15.81 -2.13
CA ILE A 235 7.24 17.28 -2.15
C ILE A 235 6.89 17.80 -3.55
N GLU A 236 7.47 17.23 -4.63
CA GLU A 236 7.11 17.60 -6.01
C GLU A 236 5.62 17.33 -6.27
N ALA A 237 5.09 16.18 -5.84
CA ALA A 237 3.67 15.87 -5.95
C ALA A 237 2.80 16.92 -5.24
N ALA A 238 3.17 17.27 -4.00
CA ALA A 238 2.44 18.28 -3.23
C ALA A 238 2.42 19.64 -3.95
N LEU A 239 3.56 20.08 -4.49
CA LEU A 239 3.67 21.32 -5.24
C LEU A 239 2.85 21.29 -6.53
N ASN A 240 2.86 20.16 -7.26
CA ASN A 240 2.09 20.00 -8.49
C ASN A 240 0.57 20.09 -8.22
N ILE A 241 0.10 19.46 -7.15
CA ILE A 241 -1.32 19.53 -6.76
C ILE A 241 -1.69 20.92 -6.25
N LYS A 242 -0.80 21.58 -5.51
CA LYS A 242 -1.00 22.97 -5.09
C LYS A 242 -1.13 23.92 -6.28
N LYS A 243 -0.34 23.72 -7.35
CA LYS A 243 -0.47 24.50 -8.61
C LYS A 243 -1.83 24.33 -9.28
N LYS A 244 -2.54 23.21 -9.03
CA LYS A 244 -3.93 22.99 -9.47
C LYS A 244 -4.98 23.71 -8.59
N GLY A 245 -4.55 24.44 -7.55
CA GLY A 245 -5.44 25.15 -6.63
C GLY A 245 -6.01 24.29 -5.49
N ILE A 246 -5.45 23.11 -5.24
CA ILE A 246 -5.84 22.22 -4.15
C ILE A 246 -4.82 22.36 -3.02
N ASP A 247 -5.27 22.64 -1.80
CA ASP A 247 -4.40 22.60 -0.63
C ASP A 247 -3.91 21.18 -0.37
N VAL A 248 -2.68 21.07 0.11
CA VAL A 248 -2.06 19.78 0.44
C VAL A 248 -1.44 19.84 1.83
N HIS A 249 -1.87 18.91 2.68
CA HIS A 249 -1.32 18.72 4.03
C HIS A 249 -0.67 17.35 4.10
N VAL A 250 0.62 17.29 3.77
CA VAL A 250 1.40 16.06 3.82
C VAL A 250 2.18 15.96 5.12
N GLU A 251 2.16 14.75 5.70
CA GLU A 251 2.94 14.36 6.85
C GLU A 251 3.85 13.20 6.44
N ILE A 252 5.15 13.32 6.68
CA ILE A 252 6.12 12.26 6.36
C ILE A 252 6.41 11.47 7.62
N MET A 253 6.08 10.17 7.60
CA MET A 253 6.35 9.26 8.71
C MET A 253 7.64 8.49 8.47
N VAL A 254 8.58 8.62 9.39
CA VAL A 254 9.82 7.82 9.42
C VAL A 254 9.56 6.54 10.22
N PRO A 255 9.59 5.35 9.60
CA PRO A 255 9.25 4.10 10.26
C PRO A 255 10.34 3.58 11.19
N LEU A 256 9.96 2.81 12.21
CA LEU A 256 10.83 2.03 13.11
C LEU A 256 11.89 2.85 13.86
N VAL A 257 11.60 4.08 14.18
CA VAL A 257 12.49 4.93 14.99
C VAL A 257 12.58 4.37 16.41
N GLY A 258 13.78 3.98 16.82
CA GLY A 258 14.08 3.53 18.18
C GLY A 258 14.78 4.58 19.02
N THR A 259 15.49 5.50 18.37
CA THR A 259 16.24 6.57 19.06
C THR A 259 16.06 7.93 18.39
N HIS A 260 16.22 9.01 19.17
CA HIS A 260 16.15 10.36 18.62
C HIS A 260 17.25 10.65 17.58
N ARG A 261 18.37 9.92 17.62
CA ARG A 261 19.48 10.09 16.67
C ARG A 261 19.09 9.56 15.29
N GLU A 262 18.40 8.43 15.23
CA GLU A 262 17.90 7.87 13.97
C GLU A 262 16.92 8.83 13.30
N LEU A 263 15.97 9.37 14.07
CA LEU A 263 15.02 10.34 13.53
C LEU A 263 15.70 11.62 13.06
N ARG A 264 16.68 12.13 13.84
CA ARG A 264 17.44 13.35 13.47
C ARG A 264 18.17 13.17 12.14
N ALA A 265 18.80 12.01 11.92
CA ALA A 265 19.51 11.74 10.67
C ALA A 265 18.54 11.71 9.48
N GLN A 266 17.41 11.00 9.59
CA GLN A 266 16.41 10.96 8.54
C GLN A 266 15.76 12.33 8.30
N LYS A 267 15.44 13.06 9.36
CA LYS A 267 14.87 14.41 9.24
C LYS A 267 15.82 15.37 8.53
N ALA A 268 17.13 15.28 8.77
CA ALA A 268 18.09 16.12 8.07
C ALA A 268 18.08 15.89 6.55
N VAL A 269 17.97 14.63 6.11
CA VAL A 269 17.83 14.29 4.69
C VAL A 269 16.52 14.85 4.11
N ILE A 270 15.42 14.65 4.82
CA ILE A 270 14.09 15.13 4.39
C ILE A 270 14.09 16.66 4.28
N ASP A 271 14.60 17.37 5.28
CA ASP A 271 14.64 18.85 5.29
C ASP A 271 15.51 19.38 4.14
N ALA A 272 16.67 18.76 3.89
CA ALA A 272 17.58 19.18 2.82
C ALA A 272 16.92 19.04 1.45
N VAL A 273 16.32 17.88 1.16
CA VAL A 273 15.61 17.62 -0.10
C VAL A 273 14.41 18.55 -0.27
N ALA A 274 13.64 18.78 0.80
CA ALA A 274 12.50 19.69 0.73
C ALA A 274 12.94 21.12 0.37
N GLN A 275 14.02 21.62 0.99
CA GLN A 275 14.58 22.94 0.67
C GLN A 275 15.07 23.03 -0.79
N GLU A 276 15.76 21.99 -1.28
CA GLU A 276 16.21 21.90 -2.67
C GLU A 276 15.02 21.98 -3.65
N VAL A 277 14.00 21.14 -3.44
CA VAL A 277 12.82 21.11 -4.31
C VAL A 277 12.05 22.43 -4.26
N PHE A 278 11.93 23.07 -3.08
CA PHE A 278 11.31 24.38 -3.00
C PHE A 278 12.11 25.45 -3.76
N ALA A 279 13.44 25.41 -3.71
CA ALA A 279 14.28 26.35 -4.46
C ALA A 279 14.16 26.15 -5.98
N GLU A 280 14.00 24.92 -6.44
CA GLU A 280 13.80 24.60 -7.87
C GLU A 280 12.43 25.07 -8.41
N HIS A 281 11.43 25.24 -7.54
CA HIS A 281 10.05 25.53 -7.92
C HIS A 281 9.59 26.97 -7.58
N ASN A 282 10.49 27.83 -7.10
CA ASN A 282 10.23 29.24 -6.81
C ASN A 282 10.33 30.15 -8.05
#